data_f99a0768e7ac4fbcbc48cd347690084f
#
_entry.id   f99a0768e7ac4fbcbc48cd347690084f
#
_cell.length_a   1.000
_cell.length_b   1.000
_cell.length_c   1.000
_cell.angle_alpha   90.00
_cell.angle_beta   90.00
_cell.angle_gamma   90.00
#
_symmetry.space_group_name_H-M   'P 1'
#
loop_
_entity.id
_entity.type
_entity.pdbx_description
1 polymer ?
#
loop_
_entity_poly.entity_id
_entity_poly.type
_entity_poly.pdbx_seq_one_letter_code
_entity_poly.pdbx_strand_id
1 'polypeptide(L)'
;MTAIAIIFWTCAALVVYTYVGYGVLLAGLVKLREALCPAAKHPAPAEAPEVTLLIAAYNEQEIVAEKMANCRTLAYPEGRLHIAWVTDGSTDRTPSLLAEYPGVTVLHDARRGGKTAALNRALEYIHTPIVIFTDANTMLNPEAVTEIVRCFNDPK
;
A
#
# COMPACT_ATOMS: atom_id res chain seq x y z
N MET A 1 14.67 -20.08 -44.33
CA MET A 1 14.87 -20.69 -42.99
C MET A 1 15.60 -19.77 -42.01
N THR A 2 16.59 -18.99 -42.43
CA THR A 2 17.34 -18.06 -41.60
C THR A 2 16.52 -16.95 -40.95
N ALA A 3 15.58 -16.32 -41.66
CA ALA A 3 14.75 -15.24 -41.10
C ALA A 3 13.84 -15.73 -39.96
N ILE A 4 13.21 -16.90 -40.14
CA ILE A 4 12.33 -17.50 -39.13
C ILE A 4 13.16 -17.87 -37.87
N ALA A 5 14.36 -18.40 -38.04
CA ALA A 5 15.24 -18.73 -36.94
C ALA A 5 15.68 -17.46 -36.17
N ILE A 6 15.98 -16.36 -36.86
CA ILE A 6 16.33 -15.09 -36.26
C ILE A 6 15.14 -14.56 -35.42
N ILE A 7 13.93 -14.55 -36.00
CA ILE A 7 12.72 -14.10 -35.30
C ILE A 7 12.51 -14.96 -34.03
N PHE A 8 12.59 -16.28 -34.16
CA PHE A 8 12.39 -17.20 -33.05
C PHE A 8 13.37 -16.90 -31.89
N TRP A 9 14.68 -16.81 -32.19
CA TRP A 9 15.67 -16.57 -31.17
C TRP A 9 15.58 -15.17 -30.57
N THR A 10 15.18 -14.15 -31.36
CA THR A 10 14.95 -12.79 -30.82
C THR A 10 13.75 -12.79 -29.88
N CYS A 11 12.64 -13.43 -30.22
CA CYS A 11 11.50 -13.56 -29.33
C CYS A 11 11.86 -14.34 -28.06
N ALA A 12 12.58 -15.44 -28.18
CA ALA A 12 13.05 -16.22 -27.05
C ALA A 12 13.94 -15.38 -26.10
N ALA A 13 14.89 -14.64 -26.68
CA ALA A 13 15.76 -13.73 -25.91
C ALA A 13 14.99 -12.63 -25.20
N LEU A 14 13.98 -12.03 -25.88
CA LEU A 14 13.10 -11.03 -25.25
C LEU A 14 12.30 -11.61 -24.07
N VAL A 15 11.77 -12.82 -24.22
CA VAL A 15 11.06 -13.49 -23.11
C VAL A 15 12.00 -13.71 -21.93
N VAL A 16 13.18 -14.30 -22.17
CA VAL A 16 14.17 -14.55 -21.10
C VAL A 16 14.59 -13.23 -20.45
N TYR A 17 14.84 -12.19 -21.25
CA TYR A 17 15.19 -10.87 -20.72
C TYR A 17 14.07 -10.30 -19.85
N THR A 18 12.82 -10.38 -20.29
CA THR A 18 11.67 -9.80 -19.57
C THR A 18 11.44 -10.48 -18.21
N TYR A 19 11.54 -11.82 -18.16
CA TYR A 19 11.25 -12.56 -16.92
C TYR A 19 12.44 -12.69 -15.96
N VAL A 20 13.65 -12.69 -16.47
CA VAL A 20 14.87 -12.94 -15.66
C VAL A 20 15.89 -11.82 -15.84
N GLY A 21 16.25 -11.48 -17.08
CA GLY A 21 17.34 -10.55 -17.38
C GLY A 21 17.10 -9.15 -16.83
N TYR A 22 15.89 -8.65 -16.92
CA TYR A 22 15.53 -7.33 -16.37
C TYR A 22 15.70 -7.26 -14.86
N GLY A 23 15.24 -8.29 -14.13
CA GLY A 23 15.39 -8.34 -12.67
C GLY A 23 16.87 -8.40 -12.25
N VAL A 24 17.67 -9.20 -12.93
CA VAL A 24 19.12 -9.29 -12.67
C VAL A 24 19.84 -7.99 -12.97
N LEU A 25 19.52 -7.36 -14.11
CA LEU A 25 20.08 -6.06 -14.50
C LEU A 25 19.72 -4.99 -13.46
N LEU A 26 18.45 -4.92 -13.06
CA LEU A 26 17.98 -3.94 -12.07
C LEU A 26 18.67 -4.15 -10.72
N ALA A 27 18.77 -5.39 -10.24
CA ALA A 27 19.48 -5.71 -9.00
C ALA A 27 20.96 -5.30 -9.05
N GLY A 28 21.63 -5.52 -10.21
CA GLY A 28 23.00 -5.06 -10.44
C GLY A 28 23.12 -3.53 -10.39
N LEU A 29 22.22 -2.81 -11.06
CA LEU A 29 22.19 -1.34 -11.06
C LEU A 29 21.92 -0.76 -9.67
N VAL A 30 21.02 -1.39 -8.90
CA VAL A 30 20.73 -0.97 -7.52
C VAL A 30 21.97 -1.13 -6.65
N LYS A 31 22.64 -2.29 -6.69
CA LYS A 31 23.89 -2.52 -5.94
C LYS A 31 24.99 -1.55 -6.34
N LEU A 32 25.13 -1.27 -7.63
CA LEU A 32 26.11 -0.30 -8.12
C LEU A 32 25.79 1.12 -7.61
N ARG A 33 24.53 1.52 -7.65
CA ARG A 33 24.09 2.80 -7.10
C ARG A 33 24.36 2.90 -5.61
N GLU A 34 24.03 1.86 -4.84
CA GLU A 34 24.30 1.82 -3.39
C GLU A 34 25.78 1.92 -3.06
N ALA A 35 26.64 1.30 -3.87
CA ALA A 35 28.09 1.37 -3.70
C ALA A 35 28.65 2.77 -4.03
N LEU A 36 28.09 3.44 -5.05
CA LEU A 36 28.53 4.78 -5.49
C LEU A 36 27.88 5.91 -4.69
N CYS A 37 26.62 5.74 -4.28
CA CYS A 37 25.84 6.70 -3.54
C CYS A 37 25.15 5.98 -2.39
N PRO A 38 25.78 5.78 -1.23
CA PRO A 38 25.14 5.20 -0.07
C PRO A 38 23.89 5.99 0.26
N ALA A 39 22.74 5.32 0.36
CA ALA A 39 21.49 5.96 0.71
C ALA A 39 21.64 6.65 2.06
N ALA A 40 21.40 7.96 2.11
CA ALA A 40 21.29 8.66 3.38
C ALA A 40 20.13 8.02 4.15
N LYS A 41 20.40 7.51 5.35
CA LYS A 41 19.33 7.08 6.26
C LYS A 41 18.58 8.34 6.65
N HIS A 42 17.36 8.49 6.15
CA HIS A 42 16.51 9.60 6.57
C HIS A 42 16.28 9.48 8.08
N PRO A 43 16.62 10.51 8.87
CA PRO A 43 16.32 10.48 10.30
C PRO A 43 14.81 10.37 10.49
N ALA A 44 14.39 9.69 11.53
CA ALA A 44 12.99 9.74 11.93
C ALA A 44 12.59 11.20 12.17
N PRO A 45 11.35 11.62 11.85
CA PRO A 45 10.88 12.96 12.17
C PRO A 45 11.06 13.24 13.65
N ALA A 46 11.39 14.48 14.00
CA ALA A 46 11.53 14.91 15.40
C ALA A 46 10.21 14.69 16.17
N GLU A 47 9.09 14.82 15.50
CA GLU A 47 7.76 14.47 15.98
C GLU A 47 7.04 13.64 14.91
N ALA A 48 6.46 12.50 15.29
CA ALA A 48 5.73 11.64 14.37
C ALA A 48 4.44 12.35 13.90
N PRO A 49 4.22 12.57 12.59
CA PRO A 49 3.00 13.19 12.10
C PRO A 49 1.79 12.29 12.33
N GLU A 50 0.59 12.87 12.29
CA GLU A 50 -0.64 12.07 12.22
C GLU A 50 -0.77 11.42 10.85
N VAL A 51 -1.17 10.16 10.85
CA VAL A 51 -1.30 9.32 9.65
C VAL A 51 -2.66 8.65 9.65
N THR A 52 -3.33 8.66 8.52
CA THR A 52 -4.51 7.81 8.29
C THR A 52 -4.14 6.64 7.40
N LEU A 53 -4.34 5.42 7.89
CA LEU A 53 -4.33 4.21 7.08
C LEU A 53 -5.72 4.00 6.49
N LEU A 54 -5.88 4.32 5.20
CA LEU A 54 -7.13 4.20 4.48
C LEU A 54 -7.21 2.87 3.76
N ILE A 55 -8.16 2.03 4.17
CA ILE A 55 -8.36 0.66 3.69
C ILE A 55 -9.60 0.62 2.80
N ALA A 56 -9.41 0.23 1.54
CA ALA A 56 -10.53 0.04 0.61
C ALA A 56 -11.03 -1.40 0.66
N ALA A 57 -12.36 -1.58 0.73
CA ALA A 57 -13.00 -2.89 0.79
C ALA A 57 -14.28 -2.96 -0.06
N TYR A 58 -14.50 -4.14 -0.64
CA TYR A 58 -15.74 -4.50 -1.31
C TYR A 58 -16.02 -5.98 -1.08
N ASN A 59 -17.03 -6.29 -0.26
CA ASN A 59 -17.40 -7.67 0.12
C ASN A 59 -16.22 -8.46 0.70
N GLU A 60 -15.63 -7.92 1.76
CA GLU A 60 -14.41 -8.46 2.42
C GLU A 60 -14.70 -8.91 3.86
N GLN A 61 -15.92 -9.36 4.15
CA GLN A 61 -16.34 -9.75 5.52
C GLN A 61 -15.42 -10.76 6.17
N GLU A 62 -14.81 -11.68 5.39
CA GLU A 62 -13.96 -12.74 5.92
C GLU A 62 -12.59 -12.24 6.37
N ILE A 63 -12.12 -11.14 5.77
CA ILE A 63 -10.77 -10.59 6.04
C ILE A 63 -10.77 -9.47 7.09
N VAL A 64 -11.93 -8.89 7.42
CA VAL A 64 -12.03 -7.76 8.37
C VAL A 64 -11.28 -8.04 9.68
N ALA A 65 -11.55 -9.18 10.31
CA ALA A 65 -10.96 -9.51 11.60
C ALA A 65 -9.43 -9.64 11.51
N GLU A 66 -8.93 -10.32 10.48
CA GLU A 66 -7.50 -10.52 10.26
C GLU A 66 -6.80 -9.18 9.96
N LYS A 67 -7.39 -8.36 9.10
CA LYS A 67 -6.85 -7.03 8.78
C LYS A 67 -6.83 -6.12 10.00
N MET A 68 -7.87 -6.12 10.82
CA MET A 68 -7.91 -5.34 12.06
C MET A 68 -6.89 -5.83 13.09
N ALA A 69 -6.67 -7.15 13.18
CA ALA A 69 -5.58 -7.69 14.01
C ALA A 69 -4.21 -7.21 13.49
N ASN A 70 -3.98 -7.23 12.17
CA ASN A 70 -2.76 -6.71 11.56
C ASN A 70 -2.59 -5.20 11.83
N CYS A 71 -3.63 -4.38 11.71
CA CYS A 71 -3.54 -2.96 12.03
C CYS A 71 -3.08 -2.68 13.47
N ARG A 72 -3.46 -3.54 14.42
CA ARG A 72 -3.04 -3.42 15.84
C ARG A 72 -1.57 -3.78 16.08
N THR A 73 -0.93 -4.48 15.15
CA THR A 73 0.52 -4.80 15.25
C THR A 73 1.41 -3.71 14.70
N LEU A 74 0.85 -2.68 14.07
CA LEU A 74 1.63 -1.61 13.45
C LEU A 74 2.32 -0.76 14.52
N ALA A 75 3.65 -0.66 14.39
CA ALA A 75 4.50 0.11 15.29
C ALA A 75 4.48 1.60 14.91
N TYR A 76 3.54 2.34 15.47
CA TYR A 76 3.44 3.79 15.32
C TYR A 76 3.01 4.43 16.65
N PRO A 77 3.40 5.67 16.95
CA PRO A 77 3.05 6.31 18.21
C PRO A 77 1.56 6.34 18.49
N GLU A 78 1.19 6.05 19.74
CA GLU A 78 -0.20 5.98 20.18
C GLU A 78 -0.92 7.30 19.90
N GLY A 79 -2.15 7.21 19.39
CA GLY A 79 -2.98 8.37 19.02
C GLY A 79 -2.58 9.07 17.72
N ARG A 80 -1.50 8.64 17.05
CA ARG A 80 -1.03 9.25 15.79
C ARG A 80 -1.39 8.43 14.53
N LEU A 81 -1.87 7.19 14.70
CA LEU A 81 -2.32 6.34 13.61
C LEU A 81 -3.83 6.19 13.66
N HIS A 82 -4.51 6.70 12.65
CA HIS A 82 -5.96 6.60 12.47
C HIS A 82 -6.28 5.53 11.44
N ILE A 83 -7.21 4.65 11.75
CA ILE A 83 -7.68 3.61 10.83
C ILE A 83 -9.00 4.05 10.22
N ALA A 84 -9.04 4.14 8.90
CA ALA A 84 -10.24 4.44 8.15
C ALA A 84 -10.50 3.35 7.11
N TRP A 85 -11.76 2.92 7.00
CA TRP A 85 -12.20 2.01 5.97
C TRP A 85 -13.20 2.70 5.05
N VAL A 86 -13.00 2.52 3.76
CA VAL A 86 -14.00 2.92 2.76
C VAL A 86 -14.57 1.69 2.10
N THR A 87 -15.91 1.56 2.14
CA THR A 87 -16.62 0.45 1.48
C THR A 87 -17.50 1.03 0.37
N ASP A 88 -17.52 0.34 -0.78
CA ASP A 88 -18.12 0.82 -2.02
C ASP A 88 -19.11 -0.21 -2.57
N GLY A 89 -20.37 -0.08 -2.16
CA GLY A 89 -21.46 -0.97 -2.57
C GLY A 89 -21.33 -2.40 -1.99
N SER A 90 -20.69 -2.57 -0.82
CA SER A 90 -20.66 -3.87 -0.15
C SER A 90 -22.06 -4.32 0.23
N THR A 91 -22.39 -5.57 -0.13
CA THR A 91 -23.72 -6.19 0.10
C THR A 91 -23.65 -7.26 1.18
N ASP A 92 -22.47 -7.59 1.67
CA ASP A 92 -22.20 -8.53 2.75
C ASP A 92 -22.13 -7.85 4.12
N ARG A 93 -21.63 -8.55 5.12
CA ARG A 93 -21.51 -8.04 6.49
C ARG A 93 -20.31 -7.13 6.72
N THR A 94 -19.51 -6.77 5.68
CA THR A 94 -18.32 -5.93 5.83
C THR A 94 -18.62 -4.64 6.60
N PRO A 95 -19.63 -3.80 6.23
CA PRO A 95 -19.88 -2.56 6.94
C PRO A 95 -20.31 -2.75 8.39
N SER A 96 -21.14 -3.78 8.67
CA SER A 96 -21.61 -4.07 10.02
C SER A 96 -20.50 -4.58 10.94
N LEU A 97 -19.62 -5.44 10.43
CA LEU A 97 -18.47 -5.93 11.17
C LEU A 97 -17.48 -4.79 11.50
N LEU A 98 -17.24 -3.88 10.57
CA LEU A 98 -16.38 -2.73 10.80
C LEU A 98 -16.92 -1.79 11.88
N ALA A 99 -18.24 -1.63 11.97
CA ALA A 99 -18.87 -0.80 12.99
C ALA A 99 -18.69 -1.34 14.43
N GLU A 100 -18.33 -2.61 14.59
CA GLU A 100 -18.03 -3.22 15.89
C GLU A 100 -16.64 -2.83 16.44
N TYR A 101 -15.76 -2.21 15.62
CA TYR A 101 -14.42 -1.80 16.04
C TYR A 101 -14.40 -0.35 16.52
N PRO A 102 -14.23 -0.09 17.84
CA PRO A 102 -14.14 1.26 18.35
C PRO A 102 -12.89 1.99 17.81
N GLY A 103 -13.04 3.27 17.50
CA GLY A 103 -11.93 4.08 16.99
C GLY A 103 -11.62 3.92 15.49
N VAL A 104 -12.40 3.13 14.77
CA VAL A 104 -12.29 2.98 13.31
C VAL A 104 -13.30 3.89 12.62
N THR A 105 -12.84 4.69 11.67
CA THR A 105 -13.70 5.48 10.80
C THR A 105 -14.21 4.62 9.66
N VAL A 106 -15.53 4.46 9.53
CA VAL A 106 -16.15 3.67 8.46
C VAL A 106 -16.93 4.57 7.52
N LEU A 107 -16.49 4.65 6.27
CA LEU A 107 -17.08 5.45 5.21
C LEU A 107 -17.77 4.53 4.20
N HIS A 108 -19.04 4.21 4.44
CA HIS A 108 -19.83 3.30 3.62
C HIS A 108 -20.69 4.07 2.59
N ASP A 109 -20.74 3.57 1.36
CA ASP A 109 -21.77 3.94 0.37
C ASP A 109 -22.42 2.65 -0.15
N ALA A 110 -23.76 2.63 -0.17
CA ALA A 110 -24.52 1.49 -0.68
C ALA A 110 -24.45 1.37 -2.21
N ARG A 111 -24.11 2.47 -2.90
CA ARG A 111 -23.94 2.48 -4.36
C ARG A 111 -22.48 2.22 -4.71
N ARG A 112 -22.27 1.34 -5.68
CA ARG A 112 -20.94 1.01 -6.17
C ARG A 112 -20.48 2.06 -7.19
N GLY A 113 -19.50 2.85 -6.83
CA GLY A 113 -18.86 3.86 -7.70
C GLY A 113 -17.51 3.45 -8.25
N GLY A 114 -16.93 2.35 -7.75
CA GLY A 114 -15.59 1.87 -8.05
C GLY A 114 -14.53 2.40 -7.07
N LYS A 115 -13.43 1.66 -6.97
CA LYS A 115 -12.36 1.91 -5.99
C LYS A 115 -11.87 3.36 -5.96
N THR A 116 -11.59 3.94 -7.13
CA THR A 116 -11.10 5.32 -7.23
C THR A 116 -12.11 6.33 -6.70
N ALA A 117 -13.39 6.18 -7.05
CA ALA A 117 -14.44 7.05 -6.56
C ALA A 117 -14.61 6.94 -5.03
N ALA A 118 -14.55 5.71 -4.50
CA ALA A 118 -14.61 5.48 -3.07
C ALA A 118 -13.44 6.13 -2.32
N LEU A 119 -12.22 5.97 -2.81
CA LEU A 119 -11.03 6.60 -2.22
C LEU A 119 -11.11 8.13 -2.26
N ASN A 120 -11.52 8.72 -3.39
CA ASN A 120 -11.68 10.17 -3.49
C ASN A 120 -12.73 10.70 -2.50
N ARG A 121 -13.87 10.01 -2.38
CA ARG A 121 -14.90 10.35 -1.38
C ARG A 121 -14.32 10.27 0.04
N ALA A 122 -13.53 9.24 0.36
CA ALA A 122 -12.96 9.09 1.68
C ALA A 122 -11.99 10.22 2.03
N LEU A 123 -11.22 10.73 1.07
CA LEU A 123 -10.29 11.84 1.28
C LEU A 123 -10.96 13.14 1.72
N GLU A 124 -12.24 13.35 1.39
CA GLU A 124 -13.00 14.53 1.85
C GLU A 124 -13.20 14.55 3.38
N TYR A 125 -13.10 13.40 4.03
CA TYR A 125 -13.28 13.22 5.48
C TYR A 125 -11.98 13.02 6.24
N ILE A 126 -10.83 12.96 5.54
CA ILE A 126 -9.52 12.71 6.15
C ILE A 126 -8.72 14.01 6.15
N HIS A 127 -8.25 14.41 7.32
CA HIS A 127 -7.54 15.68 7.51
C HIS A 127 -6.10 15.50 8.02
N THR A 128 -5.63 14.26 8.15
CA THR A 128 -4.24 13.99 8.55
C THR A 128 -3.27 14.39 7.44
N PRO A 129 -2.06 14.85 7.79
CA PRO A 129 -1.06 15.28 6.79
C PRO A 129 -0.57 14.16 5.88
N ILE A 130 -0.65 12.90 6.33
CA ILE A 130 -0.24 11.73 5.54
C ILE A 130 -1.38 10.73 5.48
N VAL A 131 -1.67 10.24 4.28
CA VAL A 131 -2.64 9.17 4.04
C VAL A 131 -1.93 8.01 3.35
N ILE A 132 -2.00 6.83 3.95
CA ILE A 132 -1.48 5.58 3.40
C ILE A 132 -2.65 4.75 2.89
N PHE A 133 -2.62 4.42 1.59
CA PHE A 133 -3.64 3.58 0.97
C PHE A 133 -3.22 2.11 1.04
N THR A 134 -4.14 1.25 1.42
CA THR A 134 -3.93 -0.21 1.40
C THR A 134 -5.22 -0.94 1.07
N ASP A 135 -5.10 -2.15 0.58
CA ASP A 135 -6.24 -3.04 0.36
C ASP A 135 -6.54 -3.86 1.61
N ALA A 136 -7.78 -4.33 1.73
CA ALA A 136 -8.21 -5.15 2.86
C ALA A 136 -7.39 -6.44 3.01
N ASN A 137 -7.03 -7.07 1.88
CA ASN A 137 -6.28 -8.33 1.83
C ASN A 137 -4.74 -8.16 1.92
N THR A 138 -4.24 -6.95 2.04
CA THR A 138 -2.79 -6.69 2.15
C THR A 138 -2.37 -6.58 3.61
N MET A 139 -1.58 -7.51 4.12
CA MET A 139 -1.03 -7.45 5.47
C MET A 139 0.27 -6.65 5.48
N LEU A 140 0.38 -5.73 6.42
CA LEU A 140 1.52 -4.83 6.56
C LEU A 140 2.49 -5.34 7.63
N ASN A 141 3.79 -5.13 7.42
CA ASN A 141 4.78 -5.35 8.46
C ASN A 141 4.57 -4.37 9.62
N PRO A 142 4.97 -4.69 10.85
CA PRO A 142 4.83 -3.77 11.99
C PRO A 142 5.44 -2.40 11.74
N GLU A 143 6.58 -2.32 11.08
CA GLU A 143 7.33 -1.08 10.83
C GLU A 143 6.88 -0.33 9.56
N ALA A 144 5.91 -0.87 8.78
CA ALA A 144 5.55 -0.32 7.47
C ALA A 144 5.16 1.16 7.52
N VAL A 145 4.34 1.57 8.48
CA VAL A 145 3.90 2.97 8.62
C VAL A 145 5.09 3.87 8.94
N THR A 146 5.94 3.46 9.87
CA THR A 146 7.14 4.20 10.28
C THR A 146 8.10 4.38 9.12
N GLU A 147 8.35 3.33 8.34
CA GLU A 147 9.26 3.39 7.19
C GLU A 147 8.71 4.25 6.05
N ILE A 148 7.40 4.18 5.78
CA ILE A 148 6.75 5.07 4.81
C ILE A 148 6.87 6.53 5.24
N VAL A 149 6.58 6.84 6.50
CA VAL A 149 6.66 8.21 7.02
C VAL A 149 8.07 8.77 6.96
N ARG A 150 9.10 7.96 7.16
CA ARG A 150 10.50 8.40 6.99
C ARG A 150 10.79 8.95 5.59
N CYS A 151 10.12 8.41 4.56
CA CYS A 151 10.32 8.90 3.18
C CYS A 151 9.80 10.33 2.97
N PHE A 152 8.86 10.82 3.79
CA PHE A 152 8.37 12.20 3.72
C PHE A 152 9.28 13.22 4.38
N ASN A 153 10.34 12.79 5.06
CA ASN A 153 11.35 13.68 5.65
C ASN A 153 12.50 14.01 4.70
N ASP A 154 12.46 13.56 3.46
CA ASP A 154 13.47 13.94 2.45
C ASP A 154 13.23 15.39 2.00
N PRO A 155 14.13 16.33 2.28
CA PRO A 155 13.97 17.74 1.93
C PRO A 155 14.30 18.02 0.46
N LYS A 156 13.82 17.21 -0.49
CA LYS A 156 14.00 17.48 -1.92
C LYS A 156 12.97 18.44 -2.45
#